data_33c663a85109af5c2c99a52987319deb
#
_entry.id   33c663a85109af5c2c99a52987319deb
#
_cell.length_a   1.000
_cell.length_b   1.000
_cell.length_c   1.000
_cell.angle_alpha   90.00
_cell.angle_beta   90.00
_cell.angle_gamma   90.00
#
_symmetry.space_group_name_H-M   'P 1'
#
loop_
_entity.id
_entity.type
_entity.pdbx_description
1 polymer ?
#
loop_
_entity_poly.entity_id
_entity_poly.type
_entity_poly.pdbx_seq_one_letter_code
_entity_poly.pdbx_strand_id
1 'polypeptide(L)'
;LATARESLALLLNKTSDEVVFTGGATEANNSVIQFLEKKLADDQRCLLSPFEHPSVVQSAQHHFGNRLQHIQSTPNGIIDLSHLDELLQSGNIGAVSVMAVNNESGVVQPFEEIGERCRSAGIYFHCDASQWFGKFPSKAIEHCDFLVGCAHKFGGPKGAGFLALSPKVHGFSAQLGGGQESGRRGGTENVPSILAMVAALESSGNDLPGIKHQHSFRDQFEKTLDLVIPGVSFIGQQSNRASNTSFLIMPIHENLR
;
A
#
# COMPACT_ATOMS: atom_id res chain seq x y z
N LEU A 1 -22.69 3.02 10.66
CA LEU A 1 -21.31 3.46 10.50
C LEU A 1 -20.43 2.92 11.65
N ALA A 2 -20.86 3.04 12.92
CA ALA A 2 -20.10 2.51 14.06
C ALA A 2 -19.78 1.01 13.90
N THR A 3 -20.79 0.18 13.65
CA THR A 3 -20.61 -1.26 13.41
C THR A 3 -19.65 -1.57 12.27
N ALA A 4 -19.74 -0.83 11.16
CA ALA A 4 -18.82 -1.02 10.04
C ALA A 4 -17.36 -0.68 10.43
N ARG A 5 -17.19 0.34 11.27
CA ARG A 5 -15.86 0.71 11.78
C ARG A 5 -15.29 -0.34 12.72
N GLU A 6 -16.12 -0.88 13.60
CA GLU A 6 -15.76 -1.98 14.50
C GLU A 6 -15.37 -3.25 13.72
N SER A 7 -16.17 -3.65 12.73
CA SER A 7 -15.87 -4.78 11.86
C SER A 7 -14.55 -4.58 11.12
N LEU A 8 -14.34 -3.40 10.51
CA LEU A 8 -13.10 -3.11 9.78
C LEU A 8 -11.88 -3.12 10.74
N ALA A 9 -12.01 -2.50 11.89
CA ALA A 9 -10.95 -2.49 12.90
C ALA A 9 -10.57 -3.92 13.32
N LEU A 10 -11.56 -4.78 13.57
CA LEU A 10 -11.31 -6.19 13.89
C LEU A 10 -10.59 -6.95 12.76
N LEU A 11 -10.97 -6.71 11.50
CA LEU A 11 -10.33 -7.31 10.34
C LEU A 11 -8.85 -6.87 10.18
N LEU A 12 -8.52 -5.67 10.63
CA LEU A 12 -7.18 -5.08 10.54
C LEU A 12 -6.34 -5.28 11.83
N ASN A 13 -6.87 -5.95 12.85
CA ASN A 13 -6.27 -6.04 14.19
C ASN A 13 -6.01 -4.65 14.81
N LYS A 14 -6.98 -3.76 14.70
CA LYS A 14 -6.96 -2.36 15.14
C LYS A 14 -8.14 -2.05 16.06
N THR A 15 -8.09 -0.89 16.72
CA THR A 15 -9.25 -0.32 17.43
C THR A 15 -10.07 0.57 16.49
N SER A 16 -11.34 0.80 16.83
CA SER A 16 -12.21 1.68 16.04
C SER A 16 -11.65 3.10 15.89
N ASP A 17 -10.95 3.60 16.91
CA ASP A 17 -10.34 4.94 16.89
C ASP A 17 -9.14 5.05 15.95
N GLU A 18 -8.54 3.93 15.56
CA GLU A 18 -7.44 3.90 14.61
C GLU A 18 -7.91 3.93 13.14
N VAL A 19 -9.21 3.79 12.87
CA VAL A 19 -9.76 3.72 11.52
C VAL A 19 -10.37 5.06 11.09
N VAL A 20 -10.05 5.50 9.88
CA VAL A 20 -10.59 6.68 9.20
C VAL A 20 -11.13 6.25 7.84
N PHE A 21 -12.39 6.50 7.55
CA PHE A 21 -12.96 6.26 6.23
C PHE A 21 -12.60 7.40 5.26
N THR A 22 -12.31 7.04 4.02
CA THR A 22 -11.91 7.96 2.95
C THR A 22 -12.67 7.66 1.66
N GLY A 23 -12.60 8.55 0.68
CA GLY A 23 -13.15 8.33 -0.66
C GLY A 23 -12.33 7.35 -1.52
N GLY A 24 -11.22 6.83 -1.01
CA GLY A 24 -10.34 5.86 -1.69
C GLY A 24 -8.88 6.03 -1.32
N ALA A 25 -8.01 5.15 -1.84
CA ALA A 25 -6.59 5.17 -1.54
C ALA A 25 -5.89 6.48 -1.98
N THR A 26 -6.29 7.07 -3.11
CA THR A 26 -5.71 8.34 -3.56
C THR A 26 -5.91 9.46 -2.53
N GLU A 27 -7.11 9.59 -1.97
CA GLU A 27 -7.37 10.54 -0.88
C GLU A 27 -6.53 10.22 0.35
N ALA A 28 -6.51 8.96 0.76
CA ALA A 28 -5.75 8.53 1.93
C ALA A 28 -4.25 8.77 1.78
N ASN A 29 -3.65 8.37 0.65
CA ASN A 29 -2.21 8.57 0.36
C ASN A 29 -1.83 10.06 0.38
N ASN A 30 -2.61 10.91 -0.31
CA ASN A 30 -2.37 12.35 -0.29
C ASN A 30 -2.45 12.94 1.11
N SER A 31 -3.44 12.52 1.89
CA SER A 31 -3.63 12.97 3.27
C SER A 31 -2.46 12.58 4.19
N VAL A 32 -1.96 11.36 4.04
CA VAL A 32 -0.78 10.87 4.80
C VAL A 32 0.46 11.68 4.43
N ILE A 33 0.75 11.82 3.15
CA ILE A 33 1.94 12.54 2.69
C ILE A 33 1.91 14.01 3.13
N GLN A 34 0.75 14.67 3.00
CA GLN A 34 0.57 16.06 3.48
C GLN A 34 0.73 16.16 5.01
N PHE A 35 0.21 15.18 5.76
CA PHE A 35 0.38 15.15 7.21
C PHE A 35 1.84 14.97 7.60
N LEU A 36 2.55 14.05 6.96
CA LEU A 36 3.96 13.79 7.21
C LEU A 36 4.81 15.04 6.92
N GLU A 37 4.57 15.71 5.81
CA GLU A 37 5.29 16.96 5.47
C GLU A 37 5.17 18.02 6.56
N LYS A 38 3.98 18.22 7.11
CA LYS A 38 3.73 19.17 8.20
C LYS A 38 4.24 18.72 9.56
N LYS A 39 4.39 17.42 9.76
CA LYS A 39 4.78 16.81 11.03
C LYS A 39 6.28 16.71 11.20
N LEU A 40 7.00 16.51 10.10
CA LEU A 40 8.45 16.34 10.10
C LEU A 40 9.17 17.69 10.17
N ALA A 41 10.38 17.68 10.75
CA ALA A 41 11.23 18.86 10.73
C ALA A 41 11.66 19.21 9.29
N ASP A 42 12.00 20.49 9.05
CA ASP A 42 12.31 21.01 7.72
C ASP A 42 13.51 20.33 7.05
N ASP A 43 14.42 19.76 7.81
CA ASP A 43 15.60 19.03 7.34
C ASP A 43 15.37 17.51 7.23
N GLN A 44 14.25 16.98 7.74
CA GLN A 44 13.94 15.56 7.64
C GLN A 44 13.44 15.19 6.25
N ARG A 45 13.92 14.02 5.78
CA ARG A 45 13.62 13.47 4.46
C ARG A 45 12.53 12.39 4.54
N CYS A 46 11.84 12.22 3.42
CA CYS A 46 10.96 11.08 3.16
C CYS A 46 11.64 10.11 2.19
N LEU A 47 11.77 8.86 2.59
CA LEU A 47 12.21 7.79 1.70
C LEU A 47 11.02 7.21 0.95
N LEU A 48 11.16 7.01 -0.35
CA LEU A 48 10.11 6.51 -1.23
C LEU A 48 10.58 5.28 -2.00
N SER A 49 9.74 4.26 -2.04
CA SER A 49 9.91 3.14 -2.95
C SER A 49 9.85 3.62 -4.42
N PRO A 50 10.66 3.05 -5.33
CA PRO A 50 10.56 3.37 -6.76
C PRO A 50 9.31 2.77 -7.42
N PHE A 51 8.54 1.96 -6.69
CA PHE A 51 7.40 1.20 -7.21
C PHE A 51 6.04 1.79 -6.85
N GLU A 52 6.00 2.93 -6.17
CA GLU A 52 4.77 3.51 -5.64
C GLU A 52 3.76 3.90 -6.73
N HIS A 53 2.48 3.82 -6.35
CA HIS A 53 1.39 4.32 -7.18
C HIS A 53 1.51 5.85 -7.40
N PRO A 54 1.10 6.40 -8.55
CA PRO A 54 1.15 7.85 -8.82
C PRO A 54 0.52 8.73 -7.73
N SER A 55 -0.49 8.25 -6.99
CA SER A 55 -1.08 9.00 -5.87
C SER A 55 -0.12 9.21 -4.70
N VAL A 56 0.89 8.37 -4.55
CA VAL A 56 1.97 8.54 -3.57
C VAL A 56 3.10 9.35 -4.17
N VAL A 57 3.58 8.95 -5.37
CA VAL A 57 4.73 9.60 -6.04
C VAL A 57 4.48 11.09 -6.26
N GLN A 58 3.36 11.45 -6.86
CA GLN A 58 3.06 12.86 -7.18
C GLN A 58 2.85 13.70 -5.92
N SER A 59 2.17 13.13 -4.92
CA SER A 59 1.98 13.80 -3.63
C SER A 59 3.31 13.99 -2.91
N ALA A 60 4.18 12.96 -2.86
CA ALA A 60 5.49 13.05 -2.23
C ALA A 60 6.40 14.07 -2.95
N GLN A 61 6.41 14.08 -4.27
CA GLN A 61 7.17 15.07 -5.05
C GLN A 61 6.70 16.50 -4.78
N HIS A 62 5.38 16.72 -4.71
CA HIS A 62 4.80 18.02 -4.44
C HIS A 62 5.14 18.55 -3.04
N HIS A 63 5.02 17.70 -2.01
CA HIS A 63 5.16 18.12 -0.62
C HIS A 63 6.61 18.10 -0.11
N PHE A 64 7.41 17.11 -0.52
CA PHE A 64 8.78 16.96 -0.03
C PHE A 64 9.84 17.59 -0.95
N GLY A 65 9.60 17.66 -2.26
CA GLY A 65 10.55 18.25 -3.20
C GLY A 65 11.97 17.67 -3.04
N ASN A 66 12.94 18.52 -2.71
CA ASN A 66 14.35 18.11 -2.51
C ASN A 66 14.57 17.24 -1.25
N ARG A 67 13.58 17.11 -0.38
CA ARG A 67 13.61 16.22 0.80
C ARG A 67 13.13 14.80 0.47
N LEU A 68 12.74 14.53 -0.77
CA LEU A 68 12.38 13.20 -1.23
C LEU A 68 13.61 12.44 -1.69
N GLN A 69 13.78 11.20 -1.23
CA GLN A 69 14.87 10.33 -1.64
C GLN A 69 14.33 8.94 -1.95
N HIS A 70 14.81 8.34 -3.04
CA HIS A 70 14.39 6.99 -3.42
C HIS A 70 15.26 5.91 -2.80
N ILE A 71 14.60 4.83 -2.36
CA ILE A 71 15.26 3.60 -1.95
C ILE A 71 15.60 2.82 -3.22
N GLN A 72 16.76 2.13 -3.25
CA GLN A 72 17.09 1.24 -4.35
C GLN A 72 16.27 -0.05 -4.31
N SER A 73 16.22 -0.73 -5.44
CA SER A 73 15.56 -2.03 -5.57
C SER A 73 16.49 -3.07 -6.17
N THR A 74 16.20 -4.32 -5.87
CA THR A 74 16.84 -5.47 -6.51
C THR A 74 16.29 -5.70 -7.92
N PRO A 75 16.99 -6.45 -8.79
CA PRO A 75 16.47 -6.84 -10.11
C PRO A 75 15.14 -7.62 -10.08
N ASN A 76 14.80 -8.21 -8.94
CA ASN A 76 13.54 -8.95 -8.73
C ASN A 76 12.35 -8.05 -8.36
N GLY A 77 12.51 -6.72 -8.38
CA GLY A 77 11.45 -5.77 -8.07
C GLY A 77 11.14 -5.64 -6.57
N ILE A 78 12.09 -5.96 -5.70
CA ILE A 78 11.97 -5.88 -4.25
C ILE A 78 12.87 -4.75 -3.74
N ILE A 79 12.43 -4.02 -2.73
CA ILE A 79 13.24 -3.00 -2.05
C ILE A 79 14.54 -3.62 -1.51
N ASP A 80 15.66 -2.95 -1.77
CA ASP A 80 16.95 -3.33 -1.19
C ASP A 80 17.01 -2.88 0.27
N LEU A 81 16.89 -3.86 1.17
CA LEU A 81 16.91 -3.62 2.62
C LEU A 81 18.28 -3.14 3.10
N SER A 82 19.38 -3.52 2.43
CA SER A 82 20.72 -3.05 2.80
C SER A 82 20.87 -1.56 2.50
N HIS A 83 20.40 -1.11 1.33
CA HIS A 83 20.37 0.31 1.01
C HIS A 83 19.41 1.10 1.92
N LEU A 84 18.28 0.51 2.31
CA LEU A 84 17.40 1.13 3.31
C LEU A 84 18.14 1.31 4.64
N ASP A 85 18.86 0.29 5.12
CA ASP A 85 19.63 0.35 6.36
C ASP A 85 20.71 1.46 6.31
N GLU A 86 21.42 1.60 5.20
CA GLU A 86 22.38 2.69 4.97
C GLU A 86 21.72 4.07 5.05
N LEU A 87 20.55 4.25 4.42
CA LEU A 87 19.80 5.50 4.45
C LEU A 87 19.31 5.84 5.86
N LEU A 88 18.80 4.85 6.60
CA LEU A 88 18.32 5.05 7.97
C LEU A 88 19.48 5.43 8.92
N GLN A 89 20.69 4.91 8.71
CA GLN A 89 21.89 5.25 9.46
C GLN A 89 22.46 6.62 9.11
N SER A 90 22.23 7.12 7.89
CA SER A 90 22.73 8.42 7.45
C SER A 90 22.09 9.61 8.21
N GLY A 91 21.00 9.38 8.94
CA GLY A 91 20.28 10.38 9.72
C GLY A 91 19.32 11.23 8.91
N ASN A 92 18.52 12.02 9.63
CA ASN A 92 17.52 12.95 9.06
C ASN A 92 16.41 12.31 8.23
N ILE A 93 16.13 11.02 8.42
CA ILE A 93 14.97 10.37 7.83
C ILE A 93 13.80 10.48 8.83
N GLY A 94 12.67 11.01 8.38
CA GLY A 94 11.47 11.15 9.20
C GLY A 94 10.34 10.21 8.80
N ALA A 95 10.31 9.79 7.52
CA ALA A 95 9.30 8.89 7.01
C ALA A 95 9.85 7.96 5.92
N VAL A 96 9.24 6.79 5.84
CA VAL A 96 9.43 5.79 4.75
C VAL A 96 8.06 5.47 4.17
N SER A 97 7.94 5.43 2.85
CA SER A 97 6.72 5.03 2.14
C SER A 97 7.04 3.90 1.18
N VAL A 98 6.46 2.72 1.45
CA VAL A 98 6.60 1.52 0.62
C VAL A 98 5.27 0.78 0.56
N MET A 99 4.78 0.53 -0.68
CA MET A 99 3.56 -0.24 -0.89
C MET A 99 3.73 -1.71 -0.46
N ALA A 100 2.65 -2.35 -0.04
CA ALA A 100 2.71 -3.76 0.33
C ALA A 100 2.87 -4.69 -0.87
N VAL A 101 2.16 -4.39 -1.97
CA VAL A 101 2.16 -5.20 -3.21
C VAL A 101 2.13 -4.26 -4.40
N ASN A 102 3.02 -4.46 -5.34
CA ASN A 102 3.06 -3.65 -6.54
C ASN A 102 1.84 -3.94 -7.46
N ASN A 103 1.20 -2.89 -7.94
CA ASN A 103 -0.03 -2.99 -8.73
C ASN A 103 0.19 -3.50 -10.16
N GLU A 104 1.39 -3.46 -10.69
CA GLU A 104 1.73 -3.89 -12.05
C GLU A 104 2.36 -5.28 -12.06
N SER A 105 3.38 -5.51 -11.24
CA SER A 105 4.09 -6.79 -11.19
C SER A 105 3.48 -7.80 -10.21
N GLY A 106 2.68 -7.34 -9.25
CA GLY A 106 2.17 -8.15 -8.15
C GLY A 106 3.22 -8.51 -7.09
N VAL A 107 4.46 -8.04 -7.22
CA VAL A 107 5.53 -8.35 -6.27
C VAL A 107 5.21 -7.83 -4.88
N VAL A 108 5.29 -8.72 -3.90
CA VAL A 108 5.12 -8.39 -2.48
C VAL A 108 6.42 -7.79 -1.96
N GLN A 109 6.33 -6.63 -1.33
CA GLN A 109 7.47 -5.95 -0.72
C GLN A 109 7.71 -6.48 0.71
N PRO A 110 8.94 -6.39 1.25
CA PRO A 110 9.27 -6.84 2.61
C PRO A 110 8.81 -5.79 3.65
N PHE A 111 7.51 -5.46 3.64
CA PHE A 111 6.94 -4.36 4.44
C PHE A 111 7.00 -4.63 5.95
N GLU A 112 7.01 -5.89 6.38
CA GLU A 112 7.16 -6.25 7.79
C GLU A 112 8.55 -5.86 8.30
N GLU A 113 9.60 -6.28 7.58
CA GLU A 113 11.00 -5.97 7.90
C GLU A 113 11.28 -4.46 7.79
N ILE A 114 10.64 -3.77 6.85
CA ILE A 114 10.72 -2.31 6.72
C ILE A 114 10.06 -1.64 7.93
N GLY A 115 8.87 -2.10 8.31
CA GLY A 115 8.13 -1.58 9.46
C GLY A 115 8.89 -1.76 10.79
N GLU A 116 9.54 -2.90 10.99
CA GLU A 116 10.39 -3.14 12.16
C GLU A 116 11.59 -2.18 12.23
N ARG A 117 12.24 -1.94 11.09
CA ARG A 117 13.35 -0.96 10.98
C ARG A 117 12.88 0.45 11.30
N CYS A 118 11.77 0.87 10.70
CA CYS A 118 11.18 2.19 10.94
C CYS A 118 10.79 2.37 12.41
N ARG A 119 10.16 1.37 13.02
CA ARG A 119 9.79 1.40 14.43
C ARG A 119 11.00 1.50 15.34
N SER A 120 12.04 0.71 15.07
CA SER A 120 13.29 0.71 15.85
C SER A 120 14.03 2.05 15.76
N ALA A 121 13.94 2.73 14.62
CA ALA A 121 14.54 4.04 14.38
C ALA A 121 13.63 5.22 14.78
N GLY A 122 12.39 4.98 15.24
CA GLY A 122 11.42 6.03 15.57
C GLY A 122 10.84 6.78 14.37
N ILE A 123 11.01 6.24 13.16
CA ILE A 123 10.61 6.82 11.87
C ILE A 123 9.16 6.43 11.54
N TYR A 124 8.41 7.29 10.85
CA TYR A 124 7.06 6.97 10.39
C TYR A 124 7.10 6.03 9.18
N PHE A 125 6.21 5.03 9.19
CA PHE A 125 6.05 4.10 8.06
C PHE A 125 4.65 4.19 7.46
N HIS A 126 4.59 4.59 6.18
CA HIS A 126 3.40 4.59 5.34
C HIS A 126 3.41 3.40 4.40
N CYS A 127 2.31 2.63 4.38
CA CYS A 127 2.14 1.46 3.52
C CYS A 127 0.84 1.57 2.72
N ASP A 128 0.93 1.77 1.40
CA ASP A 128 -0.20 1.56 0.50
C ASP A 128 -0.43 0.06 0.32
N ALA A 129 -1.45 -0.46 1.00
CA ALA A 129 -1.85 -1.86 0.95
C ALA A 129 -3.06 -2.12 0.04
N SER A 130 -3.35 -1.21 -0.91
CA SER A 130 -4.51 -1.33 -1.80
C SER A 130 -4.55 -2.65 -2.56
N GLN A 131 -3.40 -3.22 -2.90
CA GLN A 131 -3.29 -4.50 -3.60
C GLN A 131 -3.17 -5.72 -2.65
N TRP A 132 -3.06 -5.49 -1.35
CA TRP A 132 -2.98 -6.53 -0.35
C TRP A 132 -4.35 -7.13 0.00
N PHE A 133 -5.29 -6.24 0.31
CA PHE A 133 -6.62 -6.65 0.78
C PHE A 133 -7.37 -7.46 -0.28
N GLY A 134 -8.04 -8.51 0.19
CA GLY A 134 -8.75 -9.47 -0.66
C GLY A 134 -7.88 -10.49 -1.40
N LYS A 135 -6.53 -10.42 -1.25
CA LYS A 135 -5.57 -11.36 -1.86
C LYS A 135 -4.67 -12.03 -0.81
N PHE A 136 -4.46 -11.36 0.31
CA PHE A 136 -3.64 -11.82 1.43
C PHE A 136 -4.41 -11.64 2.75
N PRO A 137 -3.99 -12.31 3.84
CA PRO A 137 -4.64 -12.16 5.14
C PRO A 137 -4.58 -10.70 5.63
N SER A 138 -5.73 -10.11 5.95
CA SER A 138 -5.84 -8.69 6.32
C SER A 138 -5.08 -8.34 7.60
N LYS A 139 -4.91 -9.30 8.52
CA LYS A 139 -4.24 -9.10 9.82
C LYS A 139 -2.71 -9.12 9.77
N ALA A 140 -2.12 -9.44 8.61
CA ALA A 140 -0.68 -9.63 8.50
C ALA A 140 0.13 -8.32 8.41
N ILE A 141 -0.52 -7.14 8.41
CA ILE A 141 0.17 -5.85 8.28
C ILE A 141 0.09 -5.11 9.62
N GLU A 142 1.05 -5.33 10.51
CA GLU A 142 1.02 -4.81 11.88
C GLU A 142 1.93 -3.59 12.12
N HIS A 143 3.02 -3.45 11.39
CA HIS A 143 4.09 -2.49 11.70
C HIS A 143 3.99 -1.15 10.95
N CYS A 144 2.83 -0.83 10.37
CA CYS A 144 2.63 0.44 9.67
C CYS A 144 2.04 1.51 10.60
N ASP A 145 2.55 2.75 10.50
CA ASP A 145 1.94 3.90 11.15
C ASP A 145 0.72 4.39 10.36
N PHE A 146 0.77 4.24 9.04
CA PHE A 146 -0.32 4.58 8.12
C PHE A 146 -0.52 3.41 7.15
N LEU A 147 -1.68 2.76 7.23
CA LEU A 147 -2.06 1.65 6.38
C LEU A 147 -3.25 2.05 5.51
N VAL A 148 -3.08 2.03 4.20
CA VAL A 148 -4.08 2.49 3.25
C VAL A 148 -4.72 1.32 2.50
N GLY A 149 -6.05 1.36 2.33
CA GLY A 149 -6.79 0.41 1.52
C GLY A 149 -7.95 1.05 0.77
N CYS A 150 -8.41 0.40 -0.31
CA CYS A 150 -9.57 0.87 -1.07
C CYS A 150 -10.46 -0.28 -1.58
N ALA A 151 -11.77 -0.07 -1.48
CA ALA A 151 -12.80 -1.09 -1.70
C ALA A 151 -12.74 -1.77 -3.08
N HIS A 152 -12.57 -1.01 -4.14
CA HIS A 152 -12.64 -1.52 -5.52
C HIS A 152 -11.53 -2.51 -5.90
N LYS A 153 -10.51 -2.68 -5.06
CA LYS A 153 -9.41 -3.65 -5.27
C LYS A 153 -9.71 -5.03 -4.71
N PHE A 154 -10.75 -5.15 -3.89
CA PHE A 154 -11.21 -6.41 -3.29
C PHE A 154 -12.72 -6.65 -3.44
N GLY A 155 -13.31 -6.16 -4.54
CA GLY A 155 -14.71 -6.42 -4.90
C GLY A 155 -15.74 -5.46 -4.31
N GLY A 156 -15.30 -4.44 -3.56
CA GLY A 156 -16.17 -3.40 -3.05
C GLY A 156 -16.41 -2.26 -4.05
N PRO A 157 -17.20 -1.25 -3.69
CA PRO A 157 -17.56 -0.14 -4.56
C PRO A 157 -16.38 0.83 -4.79
N LYS A 158 -16.40 1.55 -5.90
CA LYS A 158 -15.55 2.74 -6.11
C LYS A 158 -16.00 3.86 -5.17
N GLY A 159 -15.09 4.77 -4.82
CA GLY A 159 -15.41 5.93 -3.97
C GLY A 159 -15.48 5.60 -2.48
N ALA A 160 -14.92 4.47 -2.06
CA ALA A 160 -14.72 4.12 -0.66
C ALA A 160 -13.32 3.55 -0.44
N GLY A 161 -12.72 3.93 0.67
CA GLY A 161 -11.43 3.46 1.14
C GLY A 161 -11.28 3.70 2.64
N PHE A 162 -10.13 3.35 3.16
CA PHE A 162 -9.82 3.58 4.56
C PHE A 162 -8.34 3.88 4.75
N LEU A 163 -8.07 4.52 5.86
CA LEU A 163 -6.76 4.70 6.43
C LEU A 163 -6.80 4.14 7.85
N ALA A 164 -5.91 3.22 8.18
CA ALA A 164 -5.70 2.81 9.57
C ALA A 164 -4.40 3.43 10.09
N LEU A 165 -4.49 3.99 11.30
CA LEU A 165 -3.42 4.73 11.97
C LEU A 165 -2.83 3.87 13.08
N SER A 166 -1.56 4.06 13.41
CA SER A 166 -0.99 3.52 14.65
C SER A 166 -1.24 4.47 15.82
N PRO A 167 -1.19 3.98 17.07
CA PRO A 167 -1.29 4.84 18.25
C PRO A 167 -0.22 5.94 18.34
N LYS A 168 0.89 5.82 17.62
CA LYS A 168 1.95 6.82 17.49
C LYS A 168 1.49 8.09 16.75
N VAL A 169 0.45 7.97 15.90
CA VAL A 169 -0.01 9.06 15.04
C VAL A 169 -0.98 9.96 15.80
N HIS A 170 -0.48 11.07 16.31
CA HIS A 170 -1.28 12.07 17.00
C HIS A 170 -1.54 13.31 16.14
N GLY A 171 -2.78 13.85 16.22
CA GLY A 171 -3.16 15.08 15.54
C GLY A 171 -3.36 14.93 14.04
N PHE A 172 -3.59 13.71 13.55
CA PHE A 172 -3.90 13.49 12.15
C PHE A 172 -5.19 14.21 11.75
N SER A 173 -5.11 15.02 10.69
CA SER A 173 -6.25 15.65 10.03
C SER A 173 -5.99 15.67 8.53
N ALA A 174 -6.87 15.02 7.78
CA ALA A 174 -6.76 14.88 6.34
C ALA A 174 -7.46 16.04 5.60
N GLN A 175 -8.74 16.24 5.92
CA GLN A 175 -9.59 17.23 5.25
C GLN A 175 -10.33 18.05 6.30
N LEU A 176 -10.20 19.36 6.21
CA LEU A 176 -10.92 20.28 7.09
C LEU A 176 -12.41 20.28 6.76
N GLY A 177 -13.27 20.35 7.80
CA GLY A 177 -14.71 20.35 7.64
C GLY A 177 -15.43 20.22 8.97
N GLY A 178 -16.55 19.50 8.99
CA GLY A 178 -17.30 19.16 10.19
C GLY A 178 -16.59 18.10 11.05
N GLY A 179 -17.26 17.67 12.12
CA GLY A 179 -16.72 16.72 13.08
C GLY A 179 -16.71 15.24 12.62
N GLN A 180 -16.94 14.96 11.33
CA GLN A 180 -16.90 13.60 10.80
C GLN A 180 -15.54 12.95 11.05
N GLU A 181 -15.53 11.62 11.14
CA GLU A 181 -14.31 10.84 11.43
C GLU A 181 -13.55 11.37 12.64
N SER A 182 -14.26 11.83 13.68
CA SER A 182 -13.70 12.46 14.88
C SER A 182 -12.83 13.69 14.58
N GLY A 183 -13.22 14.48 13.57
CA GLY A 183 -12.50 15.68 13.11
C GLY A 183 -11.27 15.38 12.24
N ARG A 184 -11.01 14.12 11.93
CA ARG A 184 -9.84 13.72 11.12
C ARG A 184 -10.07 13.81 9.62
N ARG A 185 -11.33 13.71 9.18
CA ARG A 185 -11.69 13.80 7.77
C ARG A 185 -13.11 14.39 7.63
N GLY A 186 -13.21 15.68 7.31
CA GLY A 186 -14.47 16.39 7.12
C GLY A 186 -15.22 15.96 5.86
N GLY A 187 -16.54 16.19 5.86
CA GLY A 187 -17.46 15.81 4.78
C GLY A 187 -18.29 14.59 5.16
N THR A 188 -19.58 14.63 4.75
CA THR A 188 -20.53 13.57 5.04
C THR A 188 -20.05 12.22 4.53
N GLU A 189 -20.09 11.22 5.38
CA GLU A 189 -19.63 9.88 5.10
C GLU A 189 -20.54 9.18 4.09
N ASN A 190 -19.95 8.51 3.10
CA ASN A 190 -20.69 7.67 2.16
C ASN A 190 -21.02 6.32 2.80
N VAL A 191 -21.99 6.33 3.72
CA VAL A 191 -22.37 5.16 4.52
C VAL A 191 -22.69 3.92 3.67
N PRO A 192 -23.48 3.99 2.58
CA PRO A 192 -23.73 2.81 1.74
C PRO A 192 -22.45 2.17 1.18
N SER A 193 -21.53 2.98 0.68
CA SER A 193 -20.27 2.46 0.12
C SER A 193 -19.34 1.94 1.20
N ILE A 194 -19.32 2.52 2.39
CA ILE A 194 -18.54 2.04 3.54
C ILE A 194 -19.06 0.66 3.98
N LEU A 195 -20.38 0.49 4.13
CA LEU A 195 -20.99 -0.81 4.49
C LEU A 195 -20.65 -1.88 3.44
N ALA A 196 -20.79 -1.55 2.16
CA ALA A 196 -20.48 -2.46 1.07
C ALA A 196 -18.96 -2.80 1.00
N MET A 197 -18.08 -1.85 1.34
CA MET A 197 -16.63 -2.08 1.45
C MET A 197 -16.31 -3.11 2.54
N VAL A 198 -16.88 -2.93 3.73
CA VAL A 198 -16.64 -3.85 4.85
C VAL A 198 -17.15 -5.25 4.52
N ALA A 199 -18.37 -5.37 4.00
CA ALA A 199 -18.95 -6.65 3.58
C ALA A 199 -18.09 -7.35 2.50
N ALA A 200 -17.55 -6.60 1.54
CA ALA A 200 -16.64 -7.14 0.52
C ALA A 200 -15.35 -7.67 1.13
N LEU A 201 -14.78 -6.96 2.09
CA LEU A 201 -13.55 -7.40 2.76
C LEU A 201 -13.77 -8.64 3.63
N GLU A 202 -14.87 -8.69 4.37
CA GLU A 202 -15.29 -9.87 5.14
C GLU A 202 -15.48 -11.10 4.23
N SER A 203 -16.12 -10.91 3.08
CA SER A 203 -16.36 -11.98 2.10
C SER A 203 -15.04 -12.48 1.48
N SER A 204 -14.11 -11.57 1.15
CA SER A 204 -12.85 -11.91 0.50
C SER A 204 -11.91 -12.74 1.41
N GLY A 205 -11.99 -12.56 2.72
CA GLY A 205 -11.22 -13.35 3.69
C GLY A 205 -11.57 -14.84 3.74
N ASN A 206 -12.71 -15.22 3.18
CA ASN A 206 -13.20 -16.59 3.15
C ASN A 206 -12.79 -17.37 1.86
N ASP A 207 -12.22 -16.70 0.85
CA ASP A 207 -11.91 -17.30 -0.46
C ASP A 207 -10.42 -17.69 -0.62
N LEU A 208 -9.75 -18.08 0.45
CA LEU A 208 -8.36 -18.59 0.40
C LEU A 208 -8.14 -19.78 -0.55
N PRO A 209 -9.10 -20.72 -0.73
CA PRO A 209 -8.97 -21.78 -1.74
C PRO A 209 -8.93 -21.25 -3.17
N GLY A 210 -9.74 -20.25 -3.51
CA GLY A 210 -9.75 -19.62 -4.83
C GLY A 210 -8.42 -18.93 -5.18
N ILE A 211 -7.79 -18.31 -4.20
CA ILE A 211 -6.47 -17.69 -4.36
C ILE A 211 -5.40 -18.70 -4.73
N LYS A 212 -5.39 -19.89 -4.13
CA LYS A 212 -4.44 -20.98 -4.49
C LYS A 212 -4.61 -21.43 -5.94
N HIS A 213 -5.84 -21.52 -6.44
CA HIS A 213 -6.08 -21.81 -7.84
C HIS A 213 -5.57 -20.72 -8.78
N GLN A 214 -5.76 -19.46 -8.42
CA GLN A 214 -5.25 -18.34 -9.22
C GLN A 214 -3.72 -18.38 -9.36
N HIS A 215 -2.97 -18.73 -8.31
CA HIS A 215 -1.53 -18.93 -8.40
C HIS A 215 -1.16 -19.97 -9.48
N SER A 216 -1.80 -21.13 -9.46
CA SER A 216 -1.51 -22.17 -10.44
C SER A 216 -1.86 -21.77 -11.87
N PHE A 217 -2.94 -21.03 -12.07
CA PHE A 217 -3.31 -20.50 -13.40
C PHE A 217 -2.30 -19.48 -13.91
N ARG A 218 -1.86 -18.54 -13.06
CA ARG A 218 -0.81 -17.59 -13.41
C ARG A 218 0.48 -18.31 -13.81
N ASP A 219 0.94 -19.25 -12.99
CA ASP A 219 2.18 -19.94 -13.23
C ASP A 219 2.10 -20.82 -14.50
N GLN A 220 0.94 -21.44 -14.78
CA GLN A 220 0.70 -22.15 -16.03
C GLN A 220 0.66 -21.22 -17.24
N PHE A 221 0.04 -20.04 -17.12
CA PHE A 221 0.01 -19.03 -18.14
C PHE A 221 1.44 -18.56 -18.50
N GLU A 222 2.24 -18.18 -17.53
CA GLU A 222 3.63 -17.77 -17.73
C GLU A 222 4.46 -18.88 -18.40
N LYS A 223 4.34 -20.12 -17.92
CA LYS A 223 5.02 -21.28 -18.48
C LYS A 223 4.61 -21.55 -19.93
N THR A 224 3.34 -21.35 -20.27
CA THR A 224 2.85 -21.51 -21.65
C THR A 224 3.41 -20.41 -22.55
N LEU A 225 3.45 -19.17 -22.08
CA LEU A 225 4.01 -18.05 -22.85
C LEU A 225 5.51 -18.23 -23.10
N ASP A 226 6.27 -18.68 -22.12
CA ASP A 226 7.70 -18.97 -22.25
C ASP A 226 8.01 -20.02 -23.35
N LEU A 227 7.10 -20.98 -23.54
CA LEU A 227 7.22 -22.00 -24.58
C LEU A 227 6.89 -21.47 -26.01
N VAL A 228 5.98 -20.48 -26.12
CA VAL A 228 5.47 -20.01 -27.43
C VAL A 228 6.05 -18.68 -27.86
N ILE A 229 6.66 -17.93 -26.96
CA ILE A 229 7.27 -16.61 -27.22
C ILE A 229 8.74 -16.62 -26.77
N PRO A 230 9.69 -17.01 -27.65
CA PRO A 230 11.10 -17.02 -27.29
C PRO A 230 11.59 -15.64 -26.82
N GLY A 231 12.21 -15.58 -25.63
CA GLY A 231 12.76 -14.35 -25.07
C GLY A 231 11.77 -13.49 -24.30
N VAL A 232 10.53 -13.95 -24.06
CA VAL A 232 9.65 -13.32 -23.05
C VAL A 232 10.27 -13.45 -21.67
N SER A 233 10.11 -12.46 -20.83
CA SER A 233 10.53 -12.52 -19.42
C SER A 233 9.45 -11.95 -18.50
N PHE A 234 9.48 -12.37 -17.24
CA PHE A 234 8.45 -12.00 -16.25
C PHE A 234 9.11 -11.34 -15.05
N ILE A 235 8.65 -10.13 -14.73
CA ILE A 235 9.17 -9.39 -13.57
C ILE A 235 8.71 -10.07 -12.28
N GLY A 236 9.66 -10.27 -11.37
CA GLY A 236 9.40 -10.84 -10.05
C GLY A 236 8.98 -12.33 -10.08
N GLN A 237 9.27 -13.08 -11.16
CA GLN A 237 8.89 -14.49 -11.27
C GLN A 237 9.39 -15.34 -10.10
N GLN A 238 10.55 -14.99 -9.54
CA GLN A 238 11.15 -15.69 -8.38
C GLN A 238 10.77 -15.06 -7.03
N SER A 239 9.96 -14.00 -7.04
CA SER A 239 9.53 -13.29 -5.84
C SER A 239 8.14 -13.77 -5.39
N ASN A 240 7.80 -13.52 -4.12
CA ASN A 240 6.42 -13.66 -3.67
C ASN A 240 5.56 -12.63 -4.41
N ARG A 241 4.45 -13.09 -5.03
CA ARG A 241 3.58 -12.25 -5.87
C ARG A 241 2.11 -12.51 -5.60
N ALA A 242 1.29 -11.49 -5.82
CA ALA A 242 -0.15 -11.63 -5.87
C ALA A 242 -0.56 -12.70 -6.90
N SER A 243 -1.57 -13.48 -6.55
CA SER A 243 -2.02 -14.64 -7.36
C SER A 243 -2.53 -14.26 -8.75
N ASN A 244 -3.08 -13.07 -8.89
CA ASN A 244 -3.83 -12.60 -10.05
C ASN A 244 -3.03 -11.63 -10.95
N THR A 245 -1.72 -11.52 -10.77
CA THR A 245 -0.91 -10.53 -11.49
C THR A 245 0.32 -11.19 -12.12
N SER A 246 0.53 -10.88 -13.40
CA SER A 246 1.75 -11.23 -14.15
C SER A 246 2.18 -10.02 -14.96
N PHE A 247 3.44 -9.61 -14.82
CA PHE A 247 4.03 -8.52 -15.59
C PHE A 247 5.09 -9.09 -16.52
N LEU A 248 4.81 -9.05 -17.81
CA LEU A 248 5.67 -9.63 -18.83
C LEU A 248 6.38 -8.56 -19.66
N ILE A 249 7.61 -8.84 -20.04
CA ILE A 249 8.41 -8.06 -20.97
C ILE A 249 8.50 -8.85 -22.26
N MET A 250 7.96 -8.27 -23.34
CA MET A 250 8.02 -8.87 -24.67
C MET A 250 9.43 -8.65 -25.25
N PRO A 251 9.99 -9.64 -25.98
CA PRO A 251 11.22 -9.44 -26.71
C PRO A 251 11.03 -8.35 -27.77
N ILE A 252 12.07 -7.53 -27.98
CA ILE A 252 12.05 -6.51 -29.02
C ILE A 252 12.04 -7.21 -30.37
N HIS A 253 10.95 -7.04 -31.14
CA HIS A 253 10.85 -7.55 -32.50
C HIS A 253 11.34 -6.47 -33.48
N GLU A 254 12.11 -6.86 -34.48
CA GLU A 254 12.69 -5.93 -35.49
C GLU A 254 11.63 -5.07 -36.20
N ASN A 255 10.39 -5.56 -36.33
CA ASN A 255 9.25 -4.88 -36.93
C ASN A 255 8.53 -3.87 -36.00
N LEU A 256 9.01 -3.67 -34.78
CA LEU A 256 8.45 -2.71 -33.80
C LEU A 256 9.38 -1.49 -33.61
N ARG A 257 10.33 -1.28 -34.52
CA ARG A 257 11.21 -0.09 -34.57
C ARG A 257 10.63 0.99 -35.47
#